data_8f0d271d0d5244a937bfd3508d078b2b
#
_entry.id   8f0d271d0d5244a937bfd3508d078b2b
#
_cell.length_a   1.000
_cell.length_b   1.000
_cell.length_c   1.000
_cell.angle_alpha   90.00
_cell.angle_beta   90.00
_cell.angle_gamma   90.00
#
_symmetry.space_group_name_H-M   'P 1'
#
loop_
_entity.id
_entity.type
_entity.pdbx_description
1 polymer ?
#
loop_
_entity_poly.entity_id
_entity_poly.type
_entity_poly.pdbx_seq_one_letter_code
_entity_poly.pdbx_strand_id
1 'polypeptide(L)'
;VSWASVDFDPDSGLLKHDNSRSLELVERTFGFDHSTYANAPFDLAVFMAKWSHLIIPIFEALDDDRVHDVQMREKLIDLAHGTFRFEEDEDGEVKAKGYSLFDITKRRLGIILDKDSYRMKYHDFYDVPLDAWPEGARHYATTDAIVTLKIHEAQEQFKAYLGNETAQVRAHVALHLMSCRGFMTDSAAVEALAVRVARDIEEIRDTLIESELVRKDGSRNTKEAVRRMIGTGCIRPTTAGAAAALELGNGFIERAREQGRYVSVAEDACLESGDDILIKYSRYSQLQSLLTGSIKDLRTGCIVPIQPRYEPLMETGRTSASKPNVQNLRKAEGVRECFVPRDGHVIIACDYAAAELHTLAQACYDLFKRSKLGDAMNNGLDPHTWLGSKLVRVDYEAMDVKNNEEHANARQVAKAANFGFPGGCSPRTFAIFARGYGCDITEMEAAQLKSLWLNSWDEMNDYFRFIRECAIGDNFFAVKQLRVERIRGKCTYTAACNSLFQGLAADGAKAAGYELTRRQFCVPTSPLYSTRLLAFVHDEWLLEAPEDRADEIAQEMSHVMETEFNKFVPDCPTRAEATIMRRWSKKAKPTFNTEGKLIPWEP
;
A
#
# COMPACT_ATOMS: atom_id res chain seq x y z
N VAL A 1 -31.33 7.69 -3.37
CA VAL A 1 -30.71 7.50 -2.05
C VAL A 1 -31.61 6.57 -1.25
N SER A 2 -31.11 5.45 -0.78
CA SER A 2 -31.78 4.59 0.17
C SER A 2 -31.31 4.94 1.59
N TRP A 3 -32.20 4.84 2.56
CA TRP A 3 -32.02 5.35 3.91
C TRP A 3 -32.60 4.38 4.96
N ALA A 4 -31.88 4.19 6.05
CA ALA A 4 -32.37 3.52 7.26
C ALA A 4 -31.84 4.24 8.51
N SER A 5 -32.66 4.37 9.53
CA SER A 5 -32.30 4.99 10.81
C SER A 5 -32.73 4.13 12.00
N VAL A 6 -32.18 4.39 13.18
CA VAL A 6 -32.52 3.65 14.41
C VAL A 6 -33.99 3.88 14.82
N ASP A 7 -34.57 5.03 14.48
CA ASP A 7 -35.98 5.40 14.75
C ASP A 7 -36.96 4.92 13.66
N PHE A 8 -36.55 3.99 12.86
CA PHE A 8 -37.22 3.52 11.67
C PHE A 8 -38.30 2.48 12.01
N ASP A 9 -39.48 2.60 11.38
CA ASP A 9 -40.54 1.58 11.46
C ASP A 9 -40.13 0.35 10.63
N PRO A 10 -39.85 -0.80 11.26
CA PRO A 10 -39.39 -2.00 10.58
C PRO A 10 -40.41 -2.60 9.59
N ASP A 11 -41.70 -2.25 9.72
CA ASP A 11 -42.77 -2.85 8.91
C ASP A 11 -43.01 -2.10 7.58
N SER A 12 -42.68 -0.81 7.50
CA SER A 12 -42.92 -0.01 6.28
C SER A 12 -41.72 0.11 5.35
N GLY A 13 -40.49 -0.11 5.80
CA GLY A 13 -39.27 -0.18 4.98
C GLY A 13 -38.95 1.03 4.10
N LEU A 14 -39.83 1.99 4.01
CA LEU A 14 -39.76 3.11 3.08
C LEU A 14 -40.08 4.43 3.78
N LEU A 15 -39.09 5.31 3.85
CA LEU A 15 -39.40 6.73 3.92
C LEU A 15 -40.09 7.09 2.58
N LYS A 16 -41.39 7.41 2.61
CA LYS A 16 -42.12 7.97 1.45
C LYS A 16 -41.59 9.38 1.19
N HIS A 17 -40.53 9.52 0.42
CA HIS A 17 -39.95 10.82 0.10
C HIS A 17 -39.67 10.97 -1.38
N ASP A 18 -40.06 12.13 -1.90
CA ASP A 18 -39.64 12.57 -3.23
C ASP A 18 -38.14 12.95 -3.22
N ASN A 19 -37.58 13.19 -4.41
CA ASN A 19 -36.18 13.52 -4.56
C ASN A 19 -35.73 14.81 -3.83
N SER A 20 -36.66 15.76 -3.56
CA SER A 20 -36.35 16.99 -2.82
C SER A 20 -36.08 16.71 -1.34
N ARG A 21 -36.83 15.82 -0.75
CA ARG A 21 -36.64 15.39 0.64
C ARG A 21 -35.41 14.50 0.82
N SER A 22 -34.98 13.79 -0.20
CA SER A 22 -33.74 13.01 -0.17
C SER A 22 -32.51 13.90 0.02
N LEU A 23 -32.45 15.05 -0.65
CA LEU A 23 -31.39 16.02 -0.47
C LEU A 23 -31.41 16.62 0.95
N GLU A 24 -32.56 17.04 1.43
CA GLU A 24 -32.72 17.57 2.80
C GLU A 24 -32.23 16.57 3.86
N LEU A 25 -32.54 15.28 3.69
CA LEU A 25 -32.06 14.23 4.60
C LEU A 25 -30.54 14.05 4.55
N VAL A 26 -29.94 14.08 3.35
CA VAL A 26 -28.48 13.98 3.18
C VAL A 26 -27.80 15.21 3.80
N GLU A 27 -28.33 16.41 3.59
CA GLU A 27 -27.83 17.66 4.21
C GLU A 27 -27.88 17.59 5.73
N ARG A 28 -29.01 17.12 6.28
CA ARG A 28 -29.17 16.93 7.74
C ARG A 28 -28.15 15.94 8.29
N THR A 29 -27.92 14.81 7.59
CA THR A 29 -26.95 13.79 8.02
C THR A 29 -25.55 14.37 8.19
N PHE A 30 -25.07 15.11 7.18
CA PHE A 30 -23.75 15.72 7.28
C PHE A 30 -23.69 16.90 8.25
N GLY A 31 -24.83 17.50 8.59
CA GLY A 31 -24.91 18.57 9.58
C GLY A 31 -24.70 18.07 11.01
N PHE A 32 -25.30 16.95 11.42
CA PHE A 32 -25.43 16.63 12.86
C PHE A 32 -25.34 15.14 13.20
N ASP A 33 -25.65 14.23 12.26
CA ASP A 33 -25.83 12.82 12.60
C ASP A 33 -24.60 11.98 12.22
N HIS A 34 -24.47 10.81 12.85
CA HIS A 34 -23.58 9.75 12.39
C HIS A 34 -24.18 9.03 11.18
N SER A 35 -23.36 8.70 10.22
CA SER A 35 -23.76 7.99 9.02
C SER A 35 -22.92 6.73 8.81
N THR A 36 -23.56 5.67 8.31
CA THR A 36 -22.92 4.37 8.08
C THR A 36 -23.15 3.92 6.65
N TYR A 37 -22.09 3.46 6.01
CA TYR A 37 -22.05 3.06 4.61
C TYR A 37 -21.49 1.63 4.47
N ALA A 38 -21.85 0.99 3.36
CA ALA A 38 -21.22 -0.26 2.96
C ALA A 38 -19.89 -0.05 2.20
N ASN A 39 -19.72 1.14 1.60
CA ASN A 39 -18.51 1.59 0.91
C ASN A 39 -18.51 3.12 0.88
N ALA A 40 -18.28 3.74 2.02
CA ALA A 40 -18.35 5.18 2.21
C ALA A 40 -17.66 6.01 1.11
N PRO A 41 -16.44 5.71 0.64
CA PRO A 41 -15.77 6.53 -0.36
C PRO A 41 -16.55 6.67 -1.67
N PHE A 42 -17.20 5.60 -2.11
CA PHE A 42 -17.99 5.63 -3.34
C PHE A 42 -19.23 6.52 -3.18
N ASP A 43 -20.01 6.30 -2.11
CA ASP A 43 -21.24 7.06 -1.88
C ASP A 43 -20.94 8.55 -1.67
N LEU A 44 -19.91 8.87 -0.87
CA LEU A 44 -19.49 10.26 -0.63
C LEU A 44 -18.99 10.94 -1.91
N ALA A 45 -18.24 10.25 -2.77
CA ALA A 45 -17.80 10.80 -4.05
C ALA A 45 -18.98 11.09 -4.98
N VAL A 46 -20.01 10.23 -4.99
CA VAL A 46 -21.26 10.48 -5.74
C VAL A 46 -22.00 11.70 -5.21
N PHE A 47 -22.11 11.86 -3.88
CA PHE A 47 -22.73 13.03 -3.28
C PHE A 47 -21.98 14.31 -3.61
N MET A 48 -20.65 14.32 -3.50
CA MET A 48 -19.81 15.47 -3.87
C MET A 48 -19.95 15.85 -5.35
N ALA A 49 -20.04 14.86 -6.23
CA ALA A 49 -20.20 15.08 -7.68
C ALA A 49 -21.59 15.61 -8.03
N LYS A 50 -22.63 15.09 -7.37
CA LYS A 50 -24.02 15.49 -7.63
C LYS A 50 -24.37 16.83 -6.96
N TRP A 51 -23.88 17.07 -5.74
CA TRP A 51 -24.19 18.21 -4.90
C TRP A 51 -22.91 18.83 -4.34
N SER A 52 -22.29 19.71 -5.12
CA SER A 52 -20.99 20.31 -4.76
C SER A 52 -21.02 21.12 -3.44
N HIS A 53 -22.17 21.63 -3.02
CA HIS A 53 -22.32 22.32 -1.73
C HIS A 53 -22.17 21.39 -0.52
N LEU A 54 -22.29 20.05 -0.71
CA LEU A 54 -22.05 19.05 0.34
C LEU A 54 -20.57 18.74 0.57
N ILE A 55 -19.66 19.24 -0.26
CA ILE A 55 -18.23 18.94 -0.12
C ILE A 55 -17.73 19.31 1.28
N ILE A 56 -17.96 20.55 1.71
CA ILE A 56 -17.51 21.02 3.05
C ILE A 56 -18.20 20.22 4.17
N PRO A 57 -19.54 20.09 4.23
CA PRO A 57 -20.21 19.28 5.25
C PRO A 57 -19.74 17.81 5.32
N ILE A 58 -19.41 17.20 4.18
CA ILE A 58 -18.87 15.84 4.15
C ILE A 58 -17.49 15.78 4.82
N PHE A 59 -16.59 16.71 4.51
CA PHE A 59 -15.28 16.75 5.16
C PHE A 59 -15.38 17.08 6.66
N GLU A 60 -16.30 17.96 7.07
CA GLU A 60 -16.59 18.23 8.49
C GLU A 60 -17.10 16.96 9.21
N ALA A 61 -17.98 16.19 8.57
CA ALA A 61 -18.45 14.93 9.14
C ALA A 61 -17.31 13.88 9.26
N LEU A 62 -16.39 13.87 8.30
CA LEU A 62 -15.19 13.03 8.37
C LEU A 62 -14.22 13.50 9.48
N ASP A 63 -14.02 14.81 9.63
CA ASP A 63 -13.16 15.39 10.68
C ASP A 63 -13.70 15.11 12.08
N ASP A 64 -15.02 15.12 12.24
CA ASP A 64 -15.74 14.85 13.50
C ASP A 64 -15.96 13.36 13.80
N ASP A 65 -15.34 12.44 13.03
CA ASP A 65 -15.50 10.99 13.20
C ASP A 65 -16.95 10.47 13.08
N ARG A 66 -17.80 11.17 12.31
CA ARG A 66 -19.23 10.85 12.14
C ARG A 66 -19.55 9.94 10.94
N VAL A 67 -18.55 9.54 10.19
CA VAL A 67 -18.69 8.66 9.00
C VAL A 67 -18.12 7.29 9.30
N HIS A 68 -18.94 6.25 9.16
CA HIS A 68 -18.61 4.86 9.42
C HIS A 68 -18.72 4.01 8.15
N ASP A 69 -17.93 2.93 8.08
CA ASP A 69 -17.92 2.00 6.95
C ASP A 69 -17.89 0.57 7.44
N VAL A 70 -18.97 -0.20 7.18
CA VAL A 70 -19.07 -1.58 7.67
C VAL A 70 -18.05 -2.52 7.05
N GLN A 71 -17.54 -2.23 5.83
CA GLN A 71 -16.46 -3.02 5.24
C GLN A 71 -15.14 -2.75 5.96
N MET A 72 -14.87 -1.51 6.32
CA MET A 72 -13.66 -1.15 7.07
C MET A 72 -13.70 -1.76 8.47
N ARG A 73 -14.84 -1.66 9.16
CA ARG A 73 -15.05 -2.30 10.47
C ARG A 73 -14.81 -3.80 10.39
N GLU A 74 -15.38 -4.49 9.38
CA GLU A 74 -15.20 -5.91 9.21
C GLU A 74 -13.74 -6.29 9.00
N LYS A 75 -13.00 -5.53 8.18
CA LYS A 75 -11.56 -5.73 7.95
C LYS A 75 -10.73 -5.57 9.23
N LEU A 76 -11.04 -4.58 10.06
CA LEU A 76 -10.36 -4.35 11.34
C LEU A 76 -10.64 -5.48 12.34
N ILE A 77 -11.88 -5.95 12.42
CA ILE A 77 -12.28 -7.10 13.26
C ILE A 77 -11.52 -8.37 12.82
N ASP A 78 -11.51 -8.64 11.53
CA ASP A 78 -10.82 -9.82 10.98
C ASP A 78 -9.30 -9.73 11.17
N LEU A 79 -8.72 -8.55 11.04
CA LEU A 79 -7.31 -8.31 11.30
C LEU A 79 -6.95 -8.61 12.76
N ALA A 80 -7.79 -8.17 13.71
CA ALA A 80 -7.61 -8.44 15.13
C ALA A 80 -7.74 -9.94 15.46
N HIS A 81 -8.61 -10.65 14.76
CA HIS A 81 -8.77 -12.11 14.94
C HIS A 81 -7.75 -12.94 14.14
N GLY A 82 -6.97 -12.32 13.24
CA GLY A 82 -6.01 -13.01 12.36
C GLY A 82 -6.68 -13.83 11.25
N THR A 83 -7.89 -13.44 10.85
CA THR A 83 -8.67 -14.04 9.75
C THR A 83 -8.85 -13.08 8.57
N PHE A 84 -7.99 -12.07 8.48
CA PHE A 84 -8.05 -11.06 7.45
C PHE A 84 -7.70 -11.64 6.07
N ARG A 85 -8.57 -11.41 5.08
CA ARG A 85 -8.43 -11.80 3.66
C ARG A 85 -8.53 -13.29 3.35
N PHE A 86 -8.43 -14.16 4.32
CA PHE A 86 -8.54 -15.62 4.12
C PHE A 86 -9.47 -16.24 5.15
N GLU A 87 -10.21 -17.24 4.73
CA GLU A 87 -11.05 -18.06 5.57
C GLU A 87 -10.86 -19.53 5.19
N GLU A 88 -10.98 -20.40 6.17
CA GLU A 88 -10.97 -21.84 5.98
C GLU A 88 -12.41 -22.30 5.81
N ASP A 89 -12.69 -23.07 4.75
CA ASP A 89 -14.02 -23.63 4.53
C ASP A 89 -14.24 -24.91 5.34
N GLU A 90 -15.44 -25.51 5.20
CA GLU A 90 -15.83 -26.72 5.90
C GLU A 90 -14.95 -27.94 5.56
N ASP A 91 -14.29 -27.92 4.41
CA ASP A 91 -13.36 -28.94 3.93
C ASP A 91 -11.91 -28.68 4.35
N GLY A 92 -11.64 -27.59 5.08
CA GLY A 92 -10.30 -27.17 5.49
C GLY A 92 -9.49 -26.48 4.39
N GLU A 93 -10.12 -26.11 3.26
CA GLU A 93 -9.44 -25.34 2.21
C GLU A 93 -9.44 -23.85 2.51
N VAL A 94 -8.28 -23.21 2.37
CA VAL A 94 -8.11 -21.77 2.57
C VAL A 94 -8.59 -21.03 1.33
N LYS A 95 -9.62 -20.19 1.48
CA LYS A 95 -10.22 -19.37 0.43
C LYS A 95 -10.06 -17.87 0.72
N ALA A 96 -10.08 -17.08 -0.35
CA ALA A 96 -10.09 -15.62 -0.21
C ALA A 96 -11.43 -15.17 0.39
N LYS A 97 -11.35 -14.39 1.48
CA LYS A 97 -12.50 -13.85 2.19
C LYS A 97 -13.05 -12.61 1.48
N GLY A 98 -14.34 -12.62 1.17
CA GLY A 98 -15.02 -11.47 0.57
C GLY A 98 -15.44 -10.42 1.61
N TYR A 99 -15.39 -9.14 1.21
CA TYR A 99 -15.83 -7.99 2.02
C TYR A 99 -16.94 -7.18 1.35
N SER A 100 -17.63 -7.76 0.36
CA SER A 100 -18.82 -7.10 -0.19
C SER A 100 -19.95 -7.07 0.84
N LEU A 101 -20.91 -6.16 0.67
CA LEU A 101 -22.10 -6.11 1.53
C LEU A 101 -22.78 -7.49 1.64
N PHE A 102 -22.88 -8.22 0.51
CA PHE A 102 -23.40 -9.59 0.50
C PHE A 102 -22.60 -10.53 1.43
N ASP A 103 -21.26 -10.52 1.34
CA ASP A 103 -20.43 -11.44 2.12
C ASP A 103 -20.52 -11.14 3.61
N ILE A 104 -20.54 -9.85 3.99
CA ILE A 104 -20.65 -9.43 5.38
C ILE A 104 -22.04 -9.72 5.94
N THR A 105 -23.11 -9.46 5.15
CA THR A 105 -24.50 -9.76 5.54
C THR A 105 -24.68 -11.24 5.83
N LYS A 106 -24.16 -12.10 4.95
CA LYS A 106 -24.19 -13.54 5.14
C LYS A 106 -23.48 -13.96 6.43
N ARG A 107 -22.28 -13.42 6.69
CA ARG A 107 -21.51 -13.77 7.89
C ARG A 107 -22.10 -13.24 9.18
N ARG A 108 -22.53 -11.98 9.21
CA ARG A 108 -22.97 -11.31 10.45
C ARG A 108 -24.43 -11.51 10.78
N LEU A 109 -25.29 -11.63 9.76
CA LEU A 109 -26.73 -11.67 9.93
C LEU A 109 -27.35 -13.02 9.49
N GLY A 110 -26.60 -13.89 8.81
CA GLY A 110 -27.14 -15.13 8.24
C GLY A 110 -28.10 -14.91 7.06
N ILE A 111 -28.17 -13.68 6.52
CA ILE A 111 -29.08 -13.30 5.43
C ILE A 111 -28.35 -13.42 4.10
N ILE A 112 -28.99 -14.03 3.11
CA ILE A 112 -28.49 -14.12 1.74
C ILE A 112 -29.19 -13.05 0.91
N LEU A 113 -28.42 -12.03 0.48
CA LEU A 113 -28.94 -10.96 -0.38
C LEU A 113 -29.08 -11.44 -1.84
N ASP A 114 -30.09 -10.91 -2.55
CA ASP A 114 -30.18 -11.09 -4.00
C ASP A 114 -29.05 -10.27 -4.68
N LYS A 115 -28.18 -10.95 -5.42
CA LYS A 115 -27.03 -10.33 -6.09
C LYS A 115 -27.33 -9.75 -7.46
N ASP A 116 -28.34 -10.26 -8.17
CA ASP A 116 -28.31 -10.16 -9.63
C ASP A 116 -29.47 -9.38 -10.24
N SER A 117 -30.57 -9.13 -9.53
CA SER A 117 -31.77 -8.58 -10.16
C SER A 117 -31.64 -7.12 -10.58
N TYR A 118 -30.99 -6.25 -9.78
CA TYR A 118 -30.97 -4.79 -10.06
C TYR A 118 -29.61 -4.13 -9.96
N ARG A 119 -28.59 -4.76 -9.37
CA ARG A 119 -27.25 -4.18 -9.17
C ARG A 119 -26.62 -3.59 -10.44
N MET A 120 -26.81 -4.23 -11.59
CA MET A 120 -26.25 -3.80 -12.88
C MET A 120 -27.20 -2.96 -13.70
N LYS A 121 -28.41 -2.66 -13.20
CA LYS A 121 -29.48 -1.99 -13.93
C LYS A 121 -29.79 -0.59 -13.45
N TYR A 122 -29.02 -0.03 -12.50
CA TYR A 122 -29.27 1.32 -11.98
C TYR A 122 -29.18 2.41 -13.03
N HIS A 123 -28.37 2.21 -14.07
CA HIS A 123 -28.29 3.13 -15.20
C HIS A 123 -29.62 3.26 -15.97
N ASP A 124 -30.46 2.22 -15.93
CA ASP A 124 -31.80 2.24 -16.57
C ASP A 124 -32.78 3.17 -15.83
N PHE A 125 -32.45 3.52 -14.57
CA PHE A 125 -33.29 4.35 -13.72
C PHE A 125 -32.75 5.78 -13.55
N TYR A 126 -31.73 6.15 -14.32
CA TYR A 126 -31.20 7.51 -14.30
C TYR A 126 -32.28 8.49 -14.75
N ASP A 127 -32.51 9.55 -13.97
CA ASP A 127 -33.60 10.55 -14.19
C ASP A 127 -35.03 9.99 -14.23
N VAL A 128 -35.27 8.73 -13.85
CA VAL A 128 -36.62 8.17 -13.69
C VAL A 128 -37.12 8.51 -12.27
N PRO A 129 -38.35 9.09 -12.15
CA PRO A 129 -38.92 9.34 -10.82
C PRO A 129 -39.04 8.07 -9.98
N LEU A 130 -38.80 8.15 -8.68
CA LEU A 130 -38.79 7.00 -7.77
C LEU A 130 -40.10 6.18 -7.82
N ASP A 131 -41.24 6.85 -8.00
CA ASP A 131 -42.56 6.20 -8.09
C ASP A 131 -42.71 5.33 -9.34
N ALA A 132 -41.93 5.62 -10.39
CA ALA A 132 -41.89 4.83 -11.61
C ALA A 132 -40.87 3.68 -11.57
N TRP A 133 -40.08 3.58 -10.51
CA TRP A 133 -39.12 2.46 -10.35
C TRP A 133 -39.89 1.15 -10.11
N PRO A 134 -39.41 0.01 -10.67
CA PRO A 134 -39.94 -1.29 -10.32
C PRO A 134 -39.87 -1.52 -8.80
N GLU A 135 -40.90 -2.16 -8.25
CA GLU A 135 -40.95 -2.48 -6.81
C GLU A 135 -39.70 -3.24 -6.35
N GLY A 136 -39.23 -4.22 -7.14
CA GLY A 136 -38.02 -4.97 -6.86
C GLY A 136 -36.75 -4.08 -6.78
N ALA A 137 -36.64 -3.04 -7.62
CA ALA A 137 -35.51 -2.12 -7.56
C ALA A 137 -35.54 -1.25 -6.28
N ARG A 138 -36.71 -0.79 -5.88
CA ARG A 138 -36.91 -0.06 -4.61
C ARG A 138 -36.61 -0.95 -3.41
N HIS A 139 -37.13 -2.18 -3.43
CA HIS A 139 -36.87 -3.15 -2.37
C HIS A 139 -35.38 -3.47 -2.24
N TYR A 140 -34.68 -3.68 -3.36
CA TYR A 140 -33.23 -3.90 -3.37
C TYR A 140 -32.48 -2.76 -2.69
N ALA A 141 -32.71 -1.51 -3.09
CA ALA A 141 -32.04 -0.34 -2.53
C ALA A 141 -32.33 -0.15 -1.03
N THR A 142 -33.57 -0.40 -0.61
CA THR A 142 -33.99 -0.29 0.79
C THR A 142 -33.34 -1.39 1.64
N THR A 143 -33.29 -2.62 1.11
CA THR A 143 -32.67 -3.76 1.79
C THR A 143 -31.19 -3.52 2.04
N ASP A 144 -30.45 -2.99 1.04
CA ASP A 144 -29.02 -2.66 1.20
C ASP A 144 -28.79 -1.66 2.35
N ALA A 145 -29.65 -0.63 2.48
CA ALA A 145 -29.55 0.34 3.57
C ALA A 145 -29.87 -0.29 4.94
N ILE A 146 -30.94 -1.09 5.04
CA ILE A 146 -31.35 -1.75 6.29
C ILE A 146 -30.27 -2.74 6.77
N VAL A 147 -29.74 -3.58 5.87
CA VAL A 147 -28.72 -4.56 6.27
C VAL A 147 -27.40 -3.87 6.63
N THR A 148 -27.07 -2.75 6.00
CA THR A 148 -25.88 -1.95 6.36
C THR A 148 -25.99 -1.46 7.80
N LEU A 149 -27.13 -0.91 8.20
CA LEU A 149 -27.37 -0.49 9.59
C LEU A 149 -27.32 -1.69 10.57
N LYS A 150 -27.98 -2.79 10.24
CA LYS A 150 -27.96 -4.01 11.08
C LYS A 150 -26.56 -4.61 11.22
N ILE A 151 -25.72 -4.54 10.18
CA ILE A 151 -24.31 -4.97 10.26
C ILE A 151 -23.55 -4.04 11.22
N HIS A 152 -23.74 -2.73 11.11
CA HIS A 152 -23.12 -1.76 12.02
C HIS A 152 -23.45 -2.10 13.48
N GLU A 153 -24.73 -2.31 13.79
CA GLU A 153 -25.20 -2.70 15.13
C GLU A 153 -24.57 -4.03 15.59
N ALA A 154 -24.53 -5.03 14.69
CA ALA A 154 -23.89 -6.32 14.99
C ALA A 154 -22.38 -6.22 15.21
N GLN A 155 -21.72 -5.21 14.63
CA GLN A 155 -20.29 -4.98 14.82
C GLN A 155 -19.96 -4.21 16.11
N GLU A 156 -20.94 -3.57 16.79
CA GLU A 156 -20.70 -2.84 18.04
C GLU A 156 -20.15 -3.72 19.18
N GLN A 157 -20.49 -5.02 19.20
CA GLN A 157 -19.90 -5.96 20.16
C GLN A 157 -18.38 -6.10 20.03
N PHE A 158 -17.80 -5.68 18.88
CA PHE A 158 -16.38 -5.72 18.58
C PHE A 158 -15.71 -4.33 18.71
N LYS A 159 -16.35 -3.36 19.35
CA LYS A 159 -15.88 -1.98 19.47
C LYS A 159 -14.41 -1.87 19.91
N ALA A 160 -13.93 -2.79 20.75
CA ALA A 160 -12.52 -2.82 21.19
C ALA A 160 -11.50 -2.97 20.05
N TYR A 161 -11.91 -3.43 18.88
CA TYR A 161 -11.06 -3.62 17.69
C TYR A 161 -11.17 -2.48 16.67
N LEU A 162 -12.05 -1.50 16.89
CA LEU A 162 -12.41 -0.47 15.94
C LEU A 162 -11.72 0.89 16.18
N GLY A 163 -10.75 0.97 17.08
CA GLY A 163 -10.11 2.23 17.47
C GLY A 163 -9.46 3.04 16.36
N ASN A 164 -9.23 2.43 15.19
CA ASN A 164 -8.63 3.10 14.01
C ASN A 164 -9.62 3.22 12.83
N GLU A 165 -10.91 2.95 13.02
CA GLU A 165 -11.91 2.89 11.94
C GLU A 165 -11.97 4.21 11.15
N THR A 166 -12.28 5.31 11.81
CA THR A 166 -12.54 6.61 11.15
C THR A 166 -11.31 7.15 10.42
N ALA A 167 -10.10 6.93 10.96
CA ALA A 167 -8.86 7.25 10.29
C ALA A 167 -8.69 6.45 8.98
N GLN A 168 -9.07 5.17 8.97
CA GLN A 168 -9.04 4.35 7.75
C GLN A 168 -10.11 4.77 6.75
N VAL A 169 -11.30 5.18 7.21
CA VAL A 169 -12.36 5.72 6.35
C VAL A 169 -11.89 7.02 5.68
N ARG A 170 -11.30 7.97 6.43
CA ARG A 170 -10.70 9.20 5.89
C ARG A 170 -9.65 8.90 4.83
N ALA A 171 -8.73 7.99 5.12
CA ALA A 171 -7.71 7.56 4.16
C ALA A 171 -8.32 6.95 2.90
N HIS A 172 -9.36 6.12 3.05
CA HIS A 172 -10.05 5.50 1.92
C HIS A 172 -10.76 6.53 1.03
N VAL A 173 -11.41 7.53 1.64
CA VAL A 173 -12.02 8.65 0.90
C VAL A 173 -10.97 9.42 0.09
N ALA A 174 -9.84 9.79 0.71
CA ALA A 174 -8.76 10.50 0.03
C ALA A 174 -8.19 9.69 -1.16
N LEU A 175 -7.89 8.42 -0.95
CA LEU A 175 -7.40 7.52 -1.99
C LEU A 175 -8.42 7.32 -3.12
N HIS A 176 -9.70 7.25 -2.79
CA HIS A 176 -10.77 7.11 -3.79
C HIS A 176 -10.94 8.37 -4.63
N LEU A 177 -10.97 9.55 -4.00
CA LEU A 177 -11.08 10.83 -4.71
C LEU A 177 -9.86 11.09 -5.62
N MET A 178 -8.65 10.73 -5.17
CA MET A 178 -7.45 10.72 -6.00
C MET A 178 -7.62 9.78 -7.21
N SER A 179 -8.07 8.56 -6.97
CA SER A 179 -8.29 7.53 -7.98
C SER A 179 -9.30 7.95 -9.05
N CYS A 180 -10.40 8.62 -8.66
CA CYS A 180 -11.41 9.13 -9.59
C CYS A 180 -10.85 10.13 -10.61
N ARG A 181 -9.80 10.86 -10.27
CA ARG A 181 -9.13 11.82 -11.18
C ARG A 181 -8.16 11.13 -12.13
N GLY A 182 -7.44 10.14 -11.64
CA GLY A 182 -6.52 9.32 -12.41
C GLY A 182 -5.29 10.07 -12.94
N PHE A 183 -4.49 9.38 -13.73
CA PHE A 183 -3.19 9.82 -14.23
C PHE A 183 -3.06 9.52 -15.73
N MET A 184 -2.65 10.51 -16.54
CA MET A 184 -2.47 10.37 -17.99
C MET A 184 -1.07 9.83 -18.34
N THR A 185 -0.95 9.28 -19.55
CA THR A 185 0.31 8.81 -20.10
C THR A 185 0.57 9.38 -21.50
N ASP A 186 1.85 9.50 -21.85
CA ASP A 186 2.33 10.01 -23.13
C ASP A 186 2.45 8.89 -24.17
N SER A 187 1.77 9.02 -25.29
CA SER A 187 1.70 8.00 -26.35
C SER A 187 3.07 7.71 -26.95
N ALA A 188 3.91 8.72 -27.19
CA ALA A 188 5.22 8.51 -27.79
C ALA A 188 6.16 7.74 -26.85
N ALA A 189 6.13 8.06 -25.55
CA ALA A 189 6.91 7.34 -24.54
C ALA A 189 6.43 5.89 -24.37
N VAL A 190 5.11 5.66 -24.39
CA VAL A 190 4.54 4.31 -24.27
C VAL A 190 4.94 3.44 -25.46
N GLU A 191 4.89 3.95 -26.70
CA GLU A 191 5.29 3.17 -27.87
C GLU A 191 6.81 2.97 -27.92
N ALA A 192 7.61 3.96 -27.54
CA ALA A 192 9.05 3.78 -27.40
C ALA A 192 9.41 2.70 -26.37
N LEU A 193 8.70 2.64 -25.25
CA LEU A 193 8.83 1.58 -24.25
C LEU A 193 8.43 0.22 -24.84
N ALA A 194 7.30 0.15 -25.55
CA ALA A 194 6.81 -1.09 -26.16
C ALA A 194 7.83 -1.68 -27.17
N VAL A 195 8.38 -0.85 -28.05
CA VAL A 195 9.41 -1.24 -29.02
C VAL A 195 10.67 -1.76 -28.33
N ARG A 196 11.14 -1.07 -27.29
CA ARG A 196 12.32 -1.51 -26.52
C ARG A 196 12.08 -2.84 -25.84
N VAL A 197 10.94 -3.00 -25.15
CA VAL A 197 10.59 -4.26 -24.47
C VAL A 197 10.46 -5.42 -25.46
N ALA A 198 9.87 -5.19 -26.64
CA ALA A 198 9.79 -6.21 -27.68
C ALA A 198 11.18 -6.63 -28.17
N ARG A 199 12.10 -5.69 -28.41
CA ARG A 199 13.48 -5.98 -28.76
C ARG A 199 14.20 -6.79 -27.68
N ASP A 200 14.10 -6.37 -26.41
CA ASP A 200 14.74 -7.06 -25.29
C ASP A 200 14.21 -8.51 -25.13
N ILE A 201 12.93 -8.75 -25.48
CA ILE A 201 12.34 -10.10 -25.53
C ILE A 201 13.00 -10.94 -26.63
N GLU A 202 13.13 -10.40 -27.86
CA GLU A 202 13.73 -11.13 -28.98
C GLU A 202 15.21 -11.45 -28.71
N GLU A 203 15.99 -10.55 -28.10
CA GLU A 203 17.40 -10.77 -27.76
C GLU A 203 17.64 -12.01 -26.88
N ILE A 204 16.70 -12.38 -26.02
CA ILE A 204 16.85 -13.51 -25.09
C ILE A 204 16.03 -14.73 -25.48
N ARG A 205 15.11 -14.59 -26.43
CA ARG A 205 14.13 -15.60 -26.81
C ARG A 205 14.78 -16.86 -27.38
N ASP A 206 15.70 -16.72 -28.33
CA ASP A 206 16.31 -17.84 -29.01
C ASP A 206 17.10 -18.73 -28.05
N THR A 207 17.88 -18.13 -27.15
CA THR A 207 18.60 -18.86 -26.07
C THR A 207 17.63 -19.66 -25.19
N LEU A 208 16.44 -19.12 -24.91
CA LEU A 208 15.44 -19.81 -24.08
C LEU A 208 14.68 -20.90 -24.84
N ILE A 209 14.52 -20.75 -26.16
CA ILE A 209 13.97 -21.81 -27.03
C ILE A 209 14.95 -22.97 -27.12
N GLU A 210 16.23 -22.71 -27.34
CA GLU A 210 17.30 -23.72 -27.37
C GLU A 210 17.40 -24.48 -26.04
N SER A 211 17.15 -23.79 -24.94
CA SER A 211 17.15 -24.38 -23.58
C SER A 211 15.79 -25.01 -23.18
N GLU A 212 14.83 -25.09 -24.10
CA GLU A 212 13.46 -25.60 -23.90
C GLU A 212 12.62 -24.88 -22.81
N LEU A 213 13.10 -23.73 -22.28
CA LEU A 213 12.39 -22.96 -21.27
C LEU A 213 11.28 -22.10 -21.88
N VAL A 214 11.37 -21.79 -23.18
CA VAL A 214 10.33 -21.12 -23.95
C VAL A 214 10.05 -21.99 -25.20
N ARG A 215 8.76 -22.12 -25.54
CA ARG A 215 8.35 -22.85 -26.73
C ARG A 215 8.47 -21.97 -27.97
N LYS A 216 8.44 -22.59 -29.16
CA LYS A 216 8.51 -21.87 -30.45
C LYS A 216 7.41 -20.82 -30.64
N ASP A 217 6.26 -21.03 -30.01
CA ASP A 217 5.13 -20.07 -30.00
C ASP A 217 5.34 -18.90 -29.02
N GLY A 218 6.45 -18.85 -28.28
CA GLY A 218 6.76 -17.83 -27.28
C GLY A 218 6.16 -18.11 -25.90
N SER A 219 5.41 -19.20 -25.74
CA SER A 219 4.84 -19.55 -24.43
C SER A 219 5.91 -20.11 -23.49
N ARG A 220 5.80 -19.80 -22.21
CA ARG A 220 6.74 -20.26 -21.18
C ARG A 220 6.55 -21.76 -20.88
N ASN A 221 7.64 -22.48 -20.79
CA ASN A 221 7.66 -23.87 -20.36
C ASN A 221 8.03 -23.97 -18.86
N THR A 222 7.07 -23.63 -18.00
CA THR A 222 7.29 -23.59 -16.55
C THR A 222 7.72 -24.96 -15.99
N LYS A 223 7.28 -26.07 -16.60
CA LYS A 223 7.68 -27.42 -16.15
C LYS A 223 9.19 -27.63 -16.31
N GLU A 224 9.75 -27.20 -17.45
CA GLU A 224 11.17 -27.32 -17.70
C GLU A 224 11.99 -26.36 -16.83
N ALA A 225 11.49 -25.12 -16.64
CA ALA A 225 12.11 -24.17 -15.73
C ALA A 225 12.16 -24.71 -14.29
N VAL A 226 11.09 -25.35 -13.81
CA VAL A 226 11.07 -26.02 -12.49
C VAL A 226 12.06 -27.18 -12.46
N ARG A 227 12.13 -28.03 -13.50
CA ARG A 227 13.08 -29.14 -13.56
C ARG A 227 14.53 -28.62 -13.48
N ARG A 228 14.85 -27.57 -14.25
CA ARG A 228 16.17 -26.93 -14.23
C ARG A 228 16.48 -26.32 -12.86
N MET A 229 15.51 -25.66 -12.21
CA MET A 229 15.65 -25.11 -10.86
C MET A 229 15.98 -26.20 -9.84
N ILE A 230 15.31 -27.35 -9.91
CA ILE A 230 15.59 -28.49 -9.04
C ILE A 230 17.03 -28.98 -9.27
N GLY A 231 17.50 -28.98 -10.52
CA GLY A 231 18.87 -29.36 -10.89
C GLY A 231 19.96 -28.47 -10.28
N THR A 232 19.66 -27.19 -10.01
CA THR A 232 20.62 -26.27 -9.34
C THR A 232 20.71 -26.52 -7.83
N GLY A 233 19.77 -27.27 -7.24
CA GLY A 233 19.67 -27.47 -5.79
C GLY A 233 19.01 -26.31 -5.05
N CYS A 234 18.70 -25.20 -5.71
CA CYS A 234 17.97 -24.08 -5.14
C CYS A 234 16.46 -24.37 -5.16
N ILE A 235 15.94 -24.96 -4.09
CA ILE A 235 14.52 -25.34 -4.00
C ILE A 235 13.82 -24.42 -3.01
N ARG A 236 13.10 -23.43 -3.54
CA ARG A 236 12.22 -22.55 -2.78
C ARG A 236 10.75 -22.90 -3.01
N PRO A 237 9.91 -22.86 -1.96
CA PRO A 237 8.48 -23.03 -2.15
C PRO A 237 7.86 -21.83 -2.87
N THR A 238 6.82 -22.09 -3.67
CA THR A 238 5.90 -21.02 -4.12
C THR A 238 5.10 -20.50 -2.94
N THR A 239 4.44 -19.36 -3.09
CA THR A 239 3.51 -18.84 -2.05
C THR A 239 2.46 -19.88 -1.65
N ALA A 240 1.89 -20.58 -2.63
CA ALA A 240 0.93 -21.68 -2.39
C ALA A 240 1.57 -22.91 -1.72
N GLY A 241 2.88 -23.11 -1.90
CA GLY A 241 3.62 -24.21 -1.29
C GLY A 241 4.23 -23.89 0.08
N ALA A 242 4.12 -22.65 0.55
CA ALA A 242 4.74 -22.23 1.80
C ALA A 242 4.18 -22.99 3.02
N ALA A 243 2.88 -23.25 3.07
CA ALA A 243 2.26 -24.06 4.12
C ALA A 243 2.76 -25.52 4.10
N ALA A 244 2.79 -26.14 2.91
CA ALA A 244 3.32 -27.48 2.72
C ALA A 244 4.82 -27.57 3.08
N ALA A 245 5.59 -26.53 2.84
CA ALA A 245 7.00 -26.48 3.21
C ALA A 245 7.20 -26.39 4.74
N LEU A 246 6.31 -25.69 5.44
CA LEU A 246 6.31 -25.60 6.91
C LEU A 246 5.94 -26.94 7.56
N GLU A 247 4.95 -27.64 7.03
CA GLU A 247 4.51 -28.94 7.55
C GLU A 247 5.54 -30.06 7.29
N LEU A 248 6.13 -30.08 6.10
CA LEU A 248 7.03 -31.15 5.67
C LEU A 248 8.49 -30.94 6.09
N GLY A 249 8.86 -29.71 6.44
CA GLY A 249 10.25 -29.41 6.80
C GLY A 249 11.24 -29.89 5.72
N ASN A 250 12.23 -30.69 6.12
CA ASN A 250 13.21 -31.25 5.17
C ASN A 250 12.58 -32.18 4.12
N GLY A 251 11.48 -32.84 4.43
CA GLY A 251 10.75 -33.69 3.50
C GLY A 251 10.11 -32.94 2.32
N PHE A 252 9.93 -31.60 2.44
CA PHE A 252 9.50 -30.76 1.32
C PHE A 252 10.47 -30.79 0.14
N ILE A 253 11.76 -30.74 0.41
CA ILE A 253 12.83 -30.74 -0.64
C ILE A 253 12.79 -32.07 -1.41
N GLU A 254 12.63 -33.20 -0.71
CA GLU A 254 12.55 -34.51 -1.36
C GLU A 254 11.29 -34.63 -2.22
N ARG A 255 10.14 -34.23 -1.69
CA ARG A 255 8.86 -34.25 -2.42
C ARG A 255 8.87 -33.28 -3.60
N ALA A 256 9.50 -32.11 -3.47
CA ALA A 256 9.65 -31.15 -4.54
C ALA A 256 10.53 -31.72 -5.67
N ARG A 257 11.61 -32.46 -5.35
CA ARG A 257 12.45 -33.15 -6.31
C ARG A 257 11.71 -34.25 -7.07
N GLU A 258 10.90 -35.03 -6.38
CA GLU A 258 10.15 -36.13 -6.98
C GLU A 258 8.98 -35.66 -7.86
N GLN A 259 8.22 -34.66 -7.40
CA GLN A 259 6.95 -34.28 -8.02
C GLN A 259 7.02 -32.96 -8.81
N GLY A 260 8.09 -32.15 -8.65
CA GLY A 260 8.22 -30.86 -9.30
C GLY A 260 7.10 -29.86 -8.92
N ARG A 261 6.44 -30.09 -7.78
CA ARG A 261 5.33 -29.25 -7.32
C ARG A 261 5.83 -28.18 -6.35
N TYR A 262 5.18 -27.01 -6.39
CA TYR A 262 5.43 -25.90 -5.48
C TYR A 262 6.84 -25.30 -5.49
N VAL A 263 7.66 -25.61 -6.50
CA VAL A 263 8.98 -25.00 -6.67
C VAL A 263 8.85 -23.65 -7.36
N SER A 264 9.40 -22.62 -6.75
CA SER A 264 9.37 -21.26 -7.29
C SER A 264 10.39 -21.09 -8.41
N VAL A 265 9.96 -20.47 -9.51
CA VAL A 265 10.79 -19.93 -10.59
C VAL A 265 10.60 -18.42 -10.71
N ALA A 266 10.26 -17.76 -9.60
CA ALA A 266 10.21 -16.32 -9.52
C ALA A 266 11.61 -15.71 -9.58
N GLU A 267 11.70 -14.40 -9.80
CA GLU A 267 12.95 -13.67 -10.01
C GLU A 267 13.99 -13.94 -8.92
N ASP A 268 13.57 -13.83 -7.66
CA ASP A 268 14.44 -14.04 -6.50
C ASP A 268 14.99 -15.47 -6.42
N ALA A 269 14.19 -16.48 -6.75
CA ALA A 269 14.62 -17.87 -6.80
C ALA A 269 15.58 -18.11 -7.98
N CYS A 270 15.31 -17.51 -9.15
CA CYS A 270 16.19 -17.61 -10.31
C CYS A 270 17.54 -16.94 -10.07
N LEU A 271 17.56 -15.76 -9.44
CA LEU A 271 18.80 -15.07 -9.05
C LEU A 271 19.61 -15.88 -8.03
N GLU A 272 18.94 -16.45 -7.02
CA GLU A 272 19.60 -17.28 -6.01
C GLU A 272 20.20 -18.56 -6.58
N SER A 273 19.58 -19.13 -7.62
CA SER A 273 20.09 -20.33 -8.27
C SER A 273 21.47 -20.16 -8.91
N GLY A 274 21.85 -18.91 -9.27
CA GLY A 274 23.06 -18.60 -10.01
C GLY A 274 23.08 -19.16 -11.45
N ASP A 275 21.98 -19.69 -11.95
CA ASP A 275 21.87 -20.24 -13.31
C ASP A 275 21.48 -19.14 -14.31
N ASP A 276 22.39 -18.79 -15.21
CA ASP A 276 22.20 -17.71 -16.18
C ASP A 276 20.96 -17.90 -17.06
N ILE A 277 20.59 -19.13 -17.37
CA ILE A 277 19.43 -19.44 -18.23
C ILE A 277 18.13 -19.22 -17.44
N LEU A 278 18.08 -19.59 -16.15
CA LEU A 278 16.95 -19.30 -15.28
C LEU A 278 16.80 -17.80 -15.02
N ILE A 279 17.91 -17.08 -14.88
CA ILE A 279 17.92 -15.61 -14.77
C ILE A 279 17.32 -14.98 -16.01
N LYS A 280 17.75 -15.41 -17.23
CA LYS A 280 17.16 -14.98 -18.49
C LYS A 280 15.68 -15.35 -18.60
N TYR A 281 15.28 -16.55 -18.14
CA TYR A 281 13.88 -16.97 -18.12
C TYR A 281 13.01 -16.08 -17.23
N SER A 282 13.50 -15.72 -16.04
CA SER A 282 12.77 -14.79 -15.17
C SER A 282 12.64 -13.41 -15.82
N ARG A 283 13.72 -12.93 -16.46
CA ARG A 283 13.71 -11.66 -17.22
C ARG A 283 12.70 -11.70 -18.38
N TYR A 284 12.68 -12.77 -19.15
CA TYR A 284 11.69 -12.98 -20.21
C TYR A 284 10.26 -12.94 -19.66
N SER A 285 10.01 -13.63 -18.56
CA SER A 285 8.71 -13.62 -17.90
C SER A 285 8.26 -12.22 -17.47
N GLN A 286 9.20 -11.41 -16.97
CA GLN A 286 8.94 -10.02 -16.59
C GLN A 286 8.62 -9.15 -17.81
N LEU A 287 9.40 -9.25 -18.87
CA LEU A 287 9.21 -8.46 -20.10
C LEU A 287 7.88 -8.82 -20.78
N GLN A 288 7.54 -10.11 -20.86
CA GLN A 288 6.26 -10.57 -21.39
C GLN A 288 5.08 -10.01 -20.57
N SER A 289 5.17 -10.07 -19.26
CA SER A 289 4.14 -9.52 -18.39
C SER A 289 4.04 -7.98 -18.48
N LEU A 290 5.17 -7.28 -18.71
CA LEU A 290 5.19 -5.84 -18.96
C LEU A 290 4.49 -5.51 -20.28
N LEU A 291 4.79 -6.27 -21.35
CA LEU A 291 4.23 -6.04 -22.68
C LEU A 291 2.72 -6.32 -22.71
N THR A 292 2.26 -7.43 -22.14
CA THR A 292 0.86 -7.87 -22.21
C THR A 292 -0.03 -7.23 -21.15
N GLY A 293 0.52 -6.76 -20.05
CA GLY A 293 -0.19 -6.13 -18.93
C GLY A 293 0.05 -4.61 -18.88
N SER A 294 1.17 -4.19 -18.28
CA SER A 294 1.40 -2.78 -17.96
C SER A 294 1.38 -1.86 -19.18
N ILE A 295 1.97 -2.27 -20.32
CA ILE A 295 1.96 -1.45 -21.55
C ILE A 295 0.53 -1.30 -22.09
N LYS A 296 -0.30 -2.33 -21.97
CA LYS A 296 -1.72 -2.23 -22.32
C LYS A 296 -2.44 -1.19 -21.47
N ASP A 297 -2.20 -1.18 -20.15
CA ASP A 297 -2.78 -0.18 -19.26
C ASP A 297 -2.26 1.22 -19.57
N LEU A 298 -0.95 1.37 -19.86
CA LEU A 298 -0.35 2.65 -20.26
C LEU A 298 -0.95 3.17 -21.57
N ARG A 299 -1.22 2.32 -22.57
CA ARG A 299 -1.91 2.71 -23.80
C ARG A 299 -3.33 3.21 -23.54
N THR A 300 -4.04 2.61 -22.59
CA THR A 300 -5.34 3.12 -22.15
C THR A 300 -5.18 4.52 -21.55
N GLY A 301 -4.12 4.74 -20.75
CA GLY A 301 -3.78 6.02 -20.14
C GLY A 301 -3.49 7.16 -21.13
N CYS A 302 -3.21 6.86 -22.41
CA CYS A 302 -3.08 7.86 -23.46
C CYS A 302 -4.44 8.45 -23.92
N ILE A 303 -5.54 7.77 -23.62
CA ILE A 303 -6.91 8.13 -24.08
C ILE A 303 -7.75 8.60 -22.90
N VAL A 304 -7.73 7.87 -21.80
CA VAL A 304 -8.46 8.15 -20.57
C VAL A 304 -7.54 8.01 -19.37
N PRO A 305 -7.71 8.79 -18.29
CA PRO A 305 -6.85 8.67 -17.11
C PRO A 305 -6.87 7.25 -16.55
N ILE A 306 -5.70 6.75 -16.17
CA ILE A 306 -5.56 5.50 -15.41
C ILE A 306 -6.07 5.75 -14.00
N GLN A 307 -7.03 4.95 -13.56
CA GLN A 307 -7.69 5.05 -12.26
C GLN A 307 -7.40 3.81 -11.39
N PRO A 308 -6.27 3.75 -10.69
CA PRO A 308 -5.92 2.59 -9.87
C PRO A 308 -6.94 2.42 -8.73
N ARG A 309 -7.26 1.17 -8.40
CA ARG A 309 -8.05 0.88 -7.21
C ARG A 309 -7.16 0.71 -6.01
N TYR A 310 -7.31 1.57 -5.01
CA TYR A 310 -6.57 1.48 -3.76
C TYR A 310 -7.36 0.72 -2.70
N GLU A 311 -6.69 -0.17 -1.99
CA GLU A 311 -7.12 -0.76 -0.74
C GLU A 311 -6.39 -0.04 0.40
N PRO A 312 -7.09 0.66 1.29
CA PRO A 312 -6.45 1.48 2.32
C PRO A 312 -5.85 0.66 3.46
N LEU A 313 -6.29 -0.59 3.63
CA LEU A 313 -5.89 -1.42 4.76
C LEU A 313 -5.39 -2.79 4.30
N MET A 314 -4.09 -3.00 4.45
CA MET A 314 -3.43 -4.30 4.39
C MET A 314 -3.10 -4.77 5.81
N GLU A 315 -2.61 -5.99 5.96
CA GLU A 315 -2.29 -6.58 7.26
C GLU A 315 -1.33 -5.75 8.13
N THR A 316 -0.37 -5.06 7.50
CA THR A 316 0.56 -4.17 8.20
C THR A 316 -0.01 -2.77 8.46
N GLY A 317 -1.17 -2.44 7.90
CA GLY A 317 -1.72 -1.08 7.85
C GLY A 317 -1.35 -0.31 6.58
N ARG A 318 -0.46 -0.83 5.75
CA ARG A 318 -0.11 -0.23 4.44
C ARG A 318 -1.30 -0.26 3.49
N THR A 319 -1.21 0.52 2.44
CA THR A 319 -2.13 0.47 1.30
C THR A 319 -1.65 -0.55 0.26
N SER A 320 -2.56 -0.97 -0.61
CA SER A 320 -2.19 -1.63 -1.87
C SER A 320 -2.97 -1.02 -3.03
N ALA A 321 -2.46 -1.19 -4.25
CA ALA A 321 -3.12 -0.74 -5.46
C ALA A 321 -3.33 -1.90 -6.43
N SER A 322 -4.39 -1.82 -7.24
CA SER A 322 -4.71 -2.79 -8.28
C SER A 322 -5.39 -2.11 -9.46
N LYS A 323 -5.36 -2.75 -10.62
CA LYS A 323 -6.07 -2.34 -11.84
C LYS A 323 -5.81 -0.90 -12.32
N PRO A 324 -4.53 -0.54 -12.58
CA PRO A 324 -3.29 -1.29 -12.39
C PRO A 324 -2.66 -1.11 -11.01
N ASN A 325 -1.68 -1.95 -10.67
CA ASN A 325 -0.91 -1.79 -9.45
C ASN A 325 0.21 -0.74 -9.65
N VAL A 326 -0.12 0.52 -9.45
CA VAL A 326 0.82 1.63 -9.61
C VAL A 326 1.88 1.69 -8.49
N GLN A 327 1.63 1.06 -7.33
CA GLN A 327 2.60 1.00 -6.23
C GLN A 327 3.75 0.03 -6.53
N ASN A 328 3.50 -0.99 -7.35
CA ASN A 328 4.49 -1.99 -7.74
C ASN A 328 4.82 -1.90 -9.24
N LEU A 329 4.83 -0.68 -9.80
CA LEU A 329 5.32 -0.49 -11.17
C LEU A 329 6.74 -1.03 -11.24
N ARG A 330 6.96 -1.91 -12.21
CA ARG A 330 8.25 -2.56 -12.38
C ARG A 330 9.36 -1.51 -12.49
N LYS A 331 10.48 -1.80 -11.85
CA LYS A 331 11.69 -0.97 -11.89
C LYS A 331 12.31 -0.86 -13.30
N ALA A 332 11.64 -1.44 -14.32
CA ALA A 332 12.06 -1.30 -15.70
C ALA A 332 12.07 0.19 -16.08
N GLU A 333 13.23 0.67 -16.48
CA GLU A 333 13.41 2.05 -16.92
C GLU A 333 12.38 2.40 -18.01
N GLY A 334 11.70 3.53 -17.86
CA GLY A 334 10.76 4.05 -18.83
C GLY A 334 9.28 3.80 -18.54
N VAL A 335 8.91 2.96 -17.57
CA VAL A 335 7.48 2.77 -17.20
C VAL A 335 6.93 3.99 -16.49
N ARG A 336 7.65 4.53 -15.51
CA ARG A 336 7.25 5.74 -14.79
C ARG A 336 7.29 6.97 -15.68
N GLU A 337 8.28 7.03 -16.56
CA GLU A 337 8.49 8.11 -17.51
C GLU A 337 7.38 8.21 -18.57
N CYS A 338 6.50 7.22 -18.69
CA CYS A 338 5.29 7.33 -19.49
C CYS A 338 4.22 8.23 -18.87
N PHE A 339 4.22 8.42 -17.54
CA PHE A 339 3.23 9.24 -16.86
C PHE A 339 3.57 10.73 -16.95
N VAL A 340 2.58 11.52 -17.35
CA VAL A 340 2.72 12.96 -17.59
C VAL A 340 1.56 13.75 -16.98
N PRO A 341 1.79 15.00 -16.56
CA PRO A 341 0.73 15.90 -16.15
C PRO A 341 -0.04 16.44 -17.37
N ARG A 342 -1.11 17.17 -17.13
CA ARG A 342 -1.80 17.94 -18.16
C ARG A 342 -0.93 19.08 -18.68
N ASP A 343 -1.27 19.60 -19.87
CA ASP A 343 -0.58 20.76 -20.46
C ASP A 343 -0.57 21.94 -19.48
N GLY A 344 0.58 22.61 -19.39
CA GLY A 344 0.81 23.74 -18.47
C GLY A 344 0.96 23.35 -17.00
N HIS A 345 1.03 22.05 -16.69
CA HIS A 345 1.21 21.52 -15.34
C HIS A 345 2.51 20.74 -15.20
N VAL A 346 2.90 20.51 -13.96
CA VAL A 346 4.03 19.67 -13.57
C VAL A 346 3.59 18.64 -12.53
N ILE A 347 4.39 17.60 -12.35
CA ILE A 347 4.25 16.65 -11.26
C ILE A 347 5.13 17.12 -10.11
N ILE A 348 4.57 17.16 -8.92
CA ILE A 348 5.29 17.31 -7.65
C ILE A 348 5.24 15.94 -6.97
N ALA A 349 6.41 15.34 -6.76
CA ALA A 349 6.57 14.15 -5.93
C ALA A 349 7.13 14.56 -4.58
N CYS A 350 6.53 14.11 -3.50
CA CYS A 350 7.00 14.38 -2.15
C CYS A 350 7.11 13.07 -1.37
N ASP A 351 8.30 12.80 -0.82
CA ASP A 351 8.67 11.55 -0.16
C ASP A 351 9.20 11.84 1.25
N TYR A 352 8.99 10.91 2.19
CA TYR A 352 9.51 11.05 3.56
C TYR A 352 10.96 10.59 3.68
N ALA A 353 11.74 11.33 4.44
CA ALA A 353 13.09 10.93 4.77
C ALA A 353 13.06 9.79 5.82
N ALA A 354 13.34 8.55 5.38
CA ALA A 354 13.50 7.38 6.25
C ALA A 354 12.29 7.12 7.21
N ALA A 355 11.05 7.30 6.74
CA ALA A 355 9.81 7.20 7.53
C ALA A 355 9.79 6.00 8.51
N GLU A 356 10.16 4.80 8.04
CA GLU A 356 10.14 3.59 8.87
C GLU A 356 11.14 3.63 10.04
N LEU A 357 12.28 4.31 9.90
CA LEU A 357 13.25 4.44 11.00
C LEU A 357 12.75 5.43 12.05
N HIS A 358 12.10 6.52 11.63
CA HIS A 358 11.47 7.48 12.55
C HIS A 358 10.35 6.81 13.35
N THR A 359 9.50 6.01 12.70
CA THR A 359 8.43 5.29 13.40
C THR A 359 8.94 4.14 14.27
N LEU A 360 10.05 3.49 13.90
CA LEU A 360 10.72 2.51 14.75
C LEU A 360 11.30 3.17 16.01
N ALA A 361 11.98 4.29 15.85
CA ALA A 361 12.50 5.07 16.97
C ALA A 361 11.36 5.54 17.89
N GLN A 362 10.25 6.03 17.30
CA GLN A 362 9.08 6.42 18.06
C GLN A 362 8.46 5.26 18.83
N ALA A 363 8.35 4.08 18.23
CA ALA A 363 7.86 2.89 18.92
C ALA A 363 8.73 2.55 20.15
N CYS A 364 10.06 2.71 20.03
CA CYS A 364 10.97 2.51 21.15
C CYS A 364 10.82 3.60 22.23
N TYR A 365 10.66 4.86 21.87
CA TYR A 365 10.35 5.93 22.84
C TYR A 365 9.03 5.66 23.56
N ASP A 366 7.99 5.25 22.86
CA ASP A 366 6.70 4.96 23.46
C ASP A 366 6.77 3.80 24.46
N LEU A 367 7.45 2.70 24.08
CA LEU A 367 7.56 1.49 24.88
C LEU A 367 8.60 1.59 26.01
N PHE A 368 9.78 2.16 25.74
CA PHE A 368 10.96 2.06 26.63
C PHE A 368 11.45 3.40 27.13
N LYS A 369 10.83 4.52 26.69
CA LYS A 369 11.23 5.90 26.99
C LYS A 369 12.65 6.24 26.56
N ARG A 370 13.21 5.49 25.61
CA ARG A 370 14.54 5.69 25.05
C ARG A 370 14.64 5.11 23.64
N SER A 371 15.45 5.74 22.80
CA SER A 371 15.87 5.23 21.50
C SER A 371 17.20 5.86 21.08
N LYS A 372 18.27 5.08 21.03
CA LYS A 372 19.56 5.55 20.49
C LYS A 372 19.47 5.87 19.01
N LEU A 373 18.65 5.10 18.26
CA LEU A 373 18.36 5.39 16.87
C LEU A 373 17.69 6.76 16.73
N GLY A 374 16.68 7.03 17.55
CA GLY A 374 15.97 8.31 17.56
C GLY A 374 16.87 9.47 17.99
N ASP A 375 17.68 9.27 19.04
CA ASP A 375 18.64 10.27 19.51
C ASP A 375 19.65 10.62 18.41
N ALA A 376 20.16 9.62 17.67
CA ALA A 376 21.08 9.84 16.55
C ALA A 376 20.41 10.69 15.43
N MET A 377 19.18 10.34 15.03
CA MET A 377 18.44 11.08 14.02
C MET A 377 18.08 12.51 14.45
N ASN A 378 17.67 12.68 15.71
CA ASN A 378 17.38 14.01 16.28
C ASN A 378 18.62 14.91 16.34
N ASN A 379 19.81 14.31 16.45
CA ASN A 379 21.09 15.03 16.36
C ASN A 379 21.58 15.22 14.91
N GLY A 380 20.76 14.90 13.90
CA GLY A 380 21.08 15.10 12.48
C GLY A 380 22.02 14.07 11.88
N LEU A 381 22.27 12.95 12.56
CA LEU A 381 23.09 11.87 12.04
C LEU A 381 22.27 11.00 11.06
N ASP A 382 22.85 10.66 9.92
CA ASP A 382 22.30 9.62 9.04
C ASP A 382 22.55 8.23 9.64
N PRO A 383 21.51 7.47 10.06
CA PRO A 383 21.69 6.17 10.71
C PRO A 383 22.45 5.15 9.85
N HIS A 384 22.37 5.29 8.52
CA HIS A 384 23.07 4.41 7.60
C HIS A 384 24.56 4.72 7.57
N THR A 385 24.92 5.99 7.48
CA THR A 385 26.33 6.42 7.54
C THR A 385 26.91 6.15 8.92
N TRP A 386 26.15 6.38 10.00
CA TRP A 386 26.59 6.12 11.34
C TRP A 386 26.92 4.63 11.58
N LEU A 387 26.02 3.72 11.19
CA LEU A 387 26.29 2.28 11.31
C LEU A 387 27.41 1.85 10.33
N GLY A 388 27.48 2.44 9.13
CA GLY A 388 28.54 2.22 8.16
C GLY A 388 29.92 2.60 8.70
N SER A 389 30.05 3.70 9.45
CA SER A 389 31.30 4.11 10.08
C SER A 389 31.84 3.08 11.07
N LYS A 390 30.92 2.40 11.80
CA LYS A 390 31.29 1.30 12.70
C LYS A 390 31.79 0.05 11.96
N LEU A 391 31.27 -0.20 10.76
CA LEU A 391 31.71 -1.31 9.90
C LEU A 391 33.15 -1.10 9.42
N VAL A 392 33.49 0.09 8.95
CA VAL A 392 34.85 0.41 8.47
C VAL A 392 35.77 0.97 9.57
N ARG A 393 35.26 1.09 10.81
CA ARG A 393 36.01 1.53 12.01
C ARG A 393 36.65 2.91 11.86
N VAL A 394 35.88 3.85 11.32
CA VAL A 394 36.24 5.27 11.25
C VAL A 394 35.24 6.10 12.03
N ASP A 395 35.60 7.34 12.36
CA ASP A 395 34.68 8.29 12.95
C ASP A 395 33.59 8.69 11.92
N TYR A 396 32.40 9.06 12.40
CA TYR A 396 31.29 9.44 11.54
C TYR A 396 31.66 10.60 10.58
N GLU A 397 32.38 11.59 11.10
CA GLU A 397 32.81 12.77 10.36
C GLU A 397 33.88 12.45 9.29
N ALA A 398 34.56 11.31 9.42
CA ALA A 398 35.55 10.84 8.45
C ALA A 398 34.91 10.01 7.30
N MET A 399 33.62 9.75 7.35
CA MET A 399 32.91 9.01 6.30
C MET A 399 32.78 9.83 5.02
N ASP A 400 33.51 9.46 3.98
CA ASP A 400 33.39 10.06 2.63
C ASP A 400 32.64 9.09 1.70
N VAL A 401 31.33 9.11 1.79
CA VAL A 401 30.45 8.24 0.99
C VAL A 401 30.45 8.62 -0.51
N LYS A 402 30.86 9.85 -0.85
CA LYS A 402 30.82 10.33 -2.25
C LYS A 402 32.07 9.93 -3.05
N ASN A 403 33.23 9.92 -2.41
CA ASN A 403 34.49 9.74 -3.11
C ASN A 403 35.26 8.47 -2.66
N ASN A 404 34.78 7.74 -1.64
CA ASN A 404 35.37 6.50 -1.16
C ASN A 404 34.38 5.34 -1.33
N GLU A 405 34.72 4.39 -2.20
CA GLU A 405 33.88 3.21 -2.54
C GLU A 405 33.65 2.30 -1.34
N GLU A 406 34.67 2.10 -0.47
CA GLU A 406 34.52 1.29 0.75
C GLU A 406 33.49 1.91 1.71
N HIS A 407 33.53 3.24 1.89
CA HIS A 407 32.56 3.96 2.71
C HIS A 407 31.15 3.93 2.11
N ALA A 408 31.05 4.03 0.77
CA ALA A 408 29.77 3.92 0.07
C ALA A 408 29.17 2.51 0.24
N ASN A 409 29.96 1.47 0.08
CA ASN A 409 29.56 0.07 0.27
C ASN A 409 29.16 -0.21 1.72
N ALA A 410 29.96 0.27 2.70
CA ALA A 410 29.62 0.12 4.11
C ALA A 410 28.30 0.80 4.46
N ARG A 411 28.05 2.02 3.96
CA ARG A 411 26.77 2.69 4.11
C ARG A 411 25.61 1.91 3.46
N GLN A 412 25.83 1.30 2.29
CA GLN A 412 24.81 0.49 1.60
C GLN A 412 24.47 -0.78 2.39
N VAL A 413 25.48 -1.49 2.93
CA VAL A 413 25.29 -2.64 3.83
C VAL A 413 24.53 -2.21 5.10
N ALA A 414 24.94 -1.10 5.70
CA ALA A 414 24.25 -0.53 6.86
C ALA A 414 22.80 -0.14 6.56
N LYS A 415 22.51 0.37 5.35
CA LYS A 415 21.16 0.65 4.91
C LYS A 415 20.31 -0.62 4.85
N ALA A 416 20.84 -1.69 4.26
CA ALA A 416 20.15 -2.98 4.25
C ALA A 416 19.90 -3.49 5.68
N ALA A 417 20.87 -3.35 6.60
CA ALA A 417 20.74 -3.76 8.00
C ALA A 417 19.63 -2.99 8.74
N ASN A 418 19.60 -1.67 8.60
CA ASN A 418 18.62 -0.81 9.26
C ASN A 418 17.17 -1.05 8.76
N PHE A 419 16.99 -1.56 7.54
CA PHE A 419 15.67 -1.94 7.04
C PHE A 419 15.32 -3.42 7.25
N GLY A 420 16.31 -4.32 7.30
CA GLY A 420 16.07 -5.76 7.39
C GLY A 420 15.95 -6.26 8.82
N PHE A 421 16.88 -5.90 9.71
CA PHE A 421 16.92 -6.44 11.07
C PHE A 421 15.74 -6.05 11.97
N PRO A 422 15.14 -4.84 11.86
CA PRO A 422 13.96 -4.50 12.66
C PRO A 422 12.80 -5.47 12.48
N GLY A 423 12.67 -6.08 11.30
CA GLY A 423 11.69 -7.13 11.01
C GLY A 423 11.98 -8.49 11.66
N GLY A 424 13.03 -8.60 12.49
CA GLY A 424 13.35 -9.83 13.22
C GLY A 424 13.97 -10.95 12.38
N CYS A 425 14.47 -10.66 11.17
CA CYS A 425 15.01 -11.70 10.28
C CYS A 425 16.29 -12.36 10.84
N SER A 426 16.47 -13.64 10.48
CA SER A 426 17.69 -14.38 10.79
C SER A 426 18.88 -13.90 9.94
N PRO A 427 20.14 -14.16 10.34
CA PRO A 427 21.31 -13.85 9.51
C PRO A 427 21.23 -14.47 8.11
N ARG A 428 20.78 -15.71 7.99
CA ARG A 428 20.56 -16.39 6.71
C ARG A 428 19.53 -15.65 5.83
N THR A 429 18.39 -15.28 6.40
CA THR A 429 17.35 -14.52 5.68
C THR A 429 17.87 -13.14 5.29
N PHE A 430 18.66 -12.52 6.17
CA PHE A 430 19.23 -11.21 5.90
C PHE A 430 20.25 -11.24 4.75
N ALA A 431 21.13 -12.25 4.67
CA ALA A 431 22.07 -12.39 3.56
C ALA A 431 21.36 -12.43 2.19
N ILE A 432 20.19 -13.08 2.12
CA ILE A 432 19.36 -13.08 0.92
C ILE A 432 18.74 -11.70 0.66
N PHE A 433 18.21 -11.06 1.69
CA PHE A 433 17.62 -9.73 1.62
C PHE A 433 18.62 -8.66 1.13
N ALA A 434 19.86 -8.72 1.64
CA ALA A 434 20.94 -7.77 1.33
C ALA A 434 21.32 -7.78 -0.16
N ARG A 435 21.16 -8.92 -0.88
CA ARG A 435 21.37 -9.00 -2.33
C ARG A 435 20.43 -8.07 -3.10
N GLY A 436 19.19 -7.88 -2.62
CA GLY A 436 18.24 -6.91 -3.18
C GLY A 436 18.72 -5.45 -3.08
N TYR A 437 19.68 -5.18 -2.21
CA TYR A 437 20.40 -3.91 -2.05
C TYR A 437 21.74 -3.87 -2.79
N GLY A 438 22.08 -4.92 -3.54
CA GLY A 438 23.38 -5.04 -4.22
C GLY A 438 24.53 -5.45 -3.27
N CYS A 439 24.22 -5.94 -2.07
CA CYS A 439 25.21 -6.38 -1.08
C CYS A 439 25.30 -7.91 -1.08
N ASP A 440 26.44 -8.46 -1.47
CA ASP A 440 26.70 -9.90 -1.37
C ASP A 440 27.50 -10.18 -0.09
N ILE A 441 26.80 -10.73 0.92
CA ILE A 441 27.36 -11.05 2.24
C ILE A 441 27.01 -12.49 2.60
N THR A 442 27.92 -13.15 3.30
CA THR A 442 27.73 -14.49 3.84
C THR A 442 26.83 -14.49 5.07
N GLU A 443 26.29 -15.66 5.44
CA GLU A 443 25.51 -15.80 6.68
C GLU A 443 26.36 -15.45 7.94
N MET A 444 27.65 -15.75 7.93
CA MET A 444 28.56 -15.43 9.03
C MET A 444 28.76 -13.91 9.17
N GLU A 445 29.00 -13.21 8.07
CA GLU A 445 29.09 -11.75 8.06
C GLU A 445 27.77 -11.09 8.47
N ALA A 446 26.63 -11.64 8.01
CA ALA A 446 25.31 -11.20 8.44
C ALA A 446 25.09 -11.37 9.94
N ALA A 447 25.61 -12.45 10.55
CA ALA A 447 25.55 -12.66 12.01
C ALA A 447 26.41 -11.64 12.78
N GLN A 448 27.61 -11.35 12.29
CA GLN A 448 28.48 -10.32 12.86
C GLN A 448 27.84 -8.92 12.74
N LEU A 449 27.31 -8.60 11.57
CA LEU A 449 26.60 -7.35 11.33
C LEU A 449 25.36 -7.20 12.24
N LYS A 450 24.60 -8.28 12.44
CA LYS A 450 23.44 -8.26 13.36
C LYS A 450 23.88 -7.98 14.80
N SER A 451 24.98 -8.55 15.25
CA SER A 451 25.52 -8.29 16.57
C SER A 451 25.98 -6.83 16.72
N LEU A 452 26.67 -6.30 15.71
CA LEU A 452 27.06 -4.89 15.67
C LEU A 452 25.84 -3.96 15.70
N TRP A 453 24.82 -4.28 14.90
CA TRP A 453 23.58 -3.53 14.81
C TRP A 453 22.82 -3.50 16.16
N LEU A 454 22.71 -4.65 16.85
CA LEU A 454 22.10 -4.76 18.18
C LEU A 454 22.89 -4.02 19.27
N ASN A 455 24.22 -3.95 19.15
CA ASN A 455 25.06 -3.16 20.06
C ASN A 455 24.94 -1.65 19.78
N SER A 456 24.68 -1.29 18.53
CA SER A 456 24.52 0.09 18.08
C SER A 456 23.18 0.67 18.52
N TRP A 457 22.12 -0.07 18.28
CA TRP A 457 20.72 0.26 18.60
C TRP A 457 20.23 -0.71 19.69
N ASP A 458 20.76 -0.57 20.92
CA ASP A 458 20.58 -1.56 21.98
C ASP A 458 19.12 -1.69 22.46
N GLU A 459 18.29 -0.67 22.26
CA GLU A 459 16.85 -0.71 22.48
C GLU A 459 16.15 -1.80 21.66
N MET A 460 16.77 -2.26 20.56
CA MET A 460 16.23 -3.36 19.75
C MET A 460 16.20 -4.69 20.49
N ASN A 461 17.05 -4.88 21.49
CA ASN A 461 16.99 -6.06 22.36
C ASN A 461 15.70 -6.06 23.20
N ASP A 462 15.32 -4.89 23.73
CA ASP A 462 14.08 -4.69 24.47
C ASP A 462 12.87 -4.82 23.54
N TYR A 463 12.96 -4.27 22.32
CA TYR A 463 11.94 -4.38 21.28
C TYR A 463 11.62 -5.84 20.94
N PHE A 464 12.63 -6.65 20.67
CA PHE A 464 12.42 -8.07 20.36
C PHE A 464 11.96 -8.87 21.59
N ARG A 465 12.30 -8.45 22.82
CA ARG A 465 11.76 -9.04 24.04
C ARG A 465 10.27 -8.74 24.15
N PHE A 466 9.88 -7.48 23.99
CA PHE A 466 8.47 -7.06 23.99
C PHE A 466 7.64 -7.83 22.95
N ILE A 467 8.14 -7.98 21.71
CA ILE A 467 7.43 -8.77 20.69
C ILE A 467 7.26 -10.22 21.12
N ARG A 468 8.26 -10.84 21.76
CA ARG A 468 8.11 -12.21 22.29
C ARG A 468 7.07 -12.31 23.39
N GLU A 469 6.90 -11.28 24.20
CA GLU A 469 5.87 -11.20 25.24
C GLU A 469 4.46 -11.06 24.66
N CYS A 470 4.33 -10.62 23.40
CA CYS A 470 3.05 -10.58 22.66
C CYS A 470 2.62 -11.95 22.10
N ALA A 471 3.28 -13.03 22.45
CA ALA A 471 2.94 -14.37 22.00
C ALA A 471 1.55 -14.82 22.47
N ILE A 472 0.80 -15.44 21.56
CA ILE A 472 -0.48 -16.11 21.81
C ILE A 472 -0.37 -17.59 21.39
N GLY A 473 -0.13 -18.49 22.34
CA GLY A 473 0.22 -19.88 22.06
C GLY A 473 1.64 -20.05 21.49
N ASP A 474 1.90 -21.20 20.88
CA ASP A 474 3.28 -21.63 20.59
C ASP A 474 3.93 -20.90 19.40
N ASN A 475 3.17 -20.43 18.40
CA ASN A 475 3.73 -19.94 17.14
C ASN A 475 3.13 -18.63 16.63
N PHE A 476 2.18 -18.03 17.35
CA PHE A 476 1.49 -16.83 16.91
C PHE A 476 1.64 -15.68 17.90
N PHE A 477 1.48 -14.47 17.35
CA PHE A 477 1.60 -13.21 18.08
C PHE A 477 0.37 -12.35 17.82
N ALA A 478 0.00 -11.53 18.81
CA ALA A 478 -0.98 -10.46 18.66
C ALA A 478 -0.35 -9.15 19.12
N VAL A 479 -0.30 -8.17 18.24
CA VAL A 479 0.29 -6.86 18.53
C VAL A 479 -0.75 -5.77 18.37
N LYS A 480 -0.82 -4.87 19.36
CA LYS A 480 -1.58 -3.63 19.29
C LYS A 480 -0.64 -2.52 18.86
N GLN A 481 -0.95 -1.89 17.75
CA GLN A 481 -0.16 -0.76 17.27
C GLN A 481 -0.35 0.45 18.18
N LEU A 482 0.77 1.00 18.60
CA LEU A 482 0.80 2.18 19.46
C LEU A 482 0.20 3.37 18.71
N ARG A 483 -0.42 4.31 19.45
CA ARG A 483 -1.01 5.56 18.97
C ARG A 483 -2.23 5.42 18.05
N VAL A 484 -2.35 4.33 17.29
CA VAL A 484 -3.47 4.08 16.36
C VAL A 484 -4.41 2.97 16.82
N GLU A 485 -4.03 2.25 17.87
CA GLU A 485 -4.83 1.20 18.54
C GLU A 485 -5.27 0.01 17.68
N ARG A 486 -4.85 -0.07 16.42
CA ARG A 486 -5.16 -1.19 15.54
C ARG A 486 -4.48 -2.47 16.04
N ILE A 487 -5.23 -3.57 16.06
CA ILE A 487 -4.74 -4.88 16.52
C ILE A 487 -4.49 -5.78 15.31
N ARG A 488 -3.33 -6.44 15.30
CA ARG A 488 -3.02 -7.53 14.37
C ARG A 488 -2.86 -8.83 15.15
N GLY A 489 -3.80 -9.73 14.98
CA GLY A 489 -3.82 -11.04 15.65
C GLY A 489 -3.23 -12.16 14.81
N LYS A 490 -2.90 -13.27 15.43
CA LYS A 490 -2.41 -14.52 14.82
C LYS A 490 -1.34 -14.34 13.75
N CYS A 491 -0.42 -13.42 13.96
CA CYS A 491 0.66 -13.16 13.01
C CYS A 491 1.96 -13.90 13.42
N THR A 492 2.86 -14.10 12.45
CA THR A 492 4.19 -14.68 12.72
C THR A 492 5.07 -13.69 13.48
N TYR A 493 6.18 -14.15 14.07
CA TYR A 493 7.13 -13.30 14.79
C TYR A 493 7.65 -12.13 13.94
N THR A 494 8.07 -12.40 12.71
CA THR A 494 8.56 -11.34 11.80
C THR A 494 7.46 -10.37 11.39
N ALA A 495 6.23 -10.87 11.22
CA ALA A 495 5.08 -10.01 10.96
C ALA A 495 4.73 -9.13 12.16
N ALA A 496 4.85 -9.64 13.39
CA ALA A 496 4.68 -8.88 14.62
C ALA A 496 5.73 -7.77 14.75
N CYS A 497 7.02 -8.11 14.53
CA CYS A 497 8.11 -7.13 14.52
C CYS A 497 7.88 -5.96 13.56
N ASN A 498 7.39 -6.25 12.35
CA ASN A 498 7.13 -5.20 11.35
C ASN A 498 5.86 -4.38 11.65
N SER A 499 4.88 -4.93 12.38
CA SER A 499 3.56 -4.30 12.52
C SER A 499 3.58 -2.97 13.25
N LEU A 500 4.45 -2.80 14.26
CA LEU A 500 4.45 -1.60 15.08
C LEU A 500 4.92 -0.36 14.30
N PHE A 501 6.05 -0.44 13.63
CA PHE A 501 6.63 0.73 12.95
C PHE A 501 6.10 0.91 11.51
N GLN A 502 5.93 -0.17 10.73
CA GLN A 502 5.37 -0.04 9.38
C GLN A 502 3.91 0.44 9.39
N GLY A 503 3.12 -0.03 10.36
CA GLY A 503 1.75 0.41 10.49
C GLY A 503 1.65 1.88 10.89
N LEU A 504 2.49 2.33 11.80
CA LEU A 504 2.55 3.72 12.23
C LEU A 504 2.96 4.65 11.06
N ALA A 505 3.96 4.24 10.26
CA ALA A 505 4.38 4.96 9.06
C ALA A 505 3.25 5.05 8.02
N ALA A 506 2.53 3.95 7.82
CA ALA A 506 1.40 3.91 6.89
C ALA A 506 0.26 4.84 7.33
N ASP A 507 -0.05 4.89 8.62
CA ASP A 507 -1.13 5.74 9.13
C ASP A 507 -0.73 7.23 9.10
N GLY A 508 0.54 7.56 9.40
CA GLY A 508 1.06 8.92 9.23
C GLY A 508 0.99 9.41 7.78
N ALA A 509 1.41 8.59 6.82
CA ALA A 509 1.32 8.91 5.41
C ALA A 509 -0.13 9.03 4.91
N LYS A 510 -1.05 8.20 5.41
CA LYS A 510 -2.49 8.27 5.09
C LYS A 510 -3.15 9.52 5.68
N ALA A 511 -2.79 9.91 6.91
CA ALA A 511 -3.29 11.14 7.52
C ALA A 511 -2.86 12.37 6.69
N ALA A 512 -1.61 12.41 6.24
CA ALA A 512 -1.14 13.45 5.33
C ALA A 512 -1.93 13.47 4.01
N GLY A 513 -2.18 12.30 3.41
CA GLY A 513 -2.99 12.20 2.18
C GLY A 513 -4.42 12.71 2.35
N TYR A 514 -5.03 12.46 3.51
CA TYR A 514 -6.34 13.01 3.83
C TYR A 514 -6.31 14.53 3.94
N GLU A 515 -5.35 15.11 4.67
CA GLU A 515 -5.25 16.56 4.84
C GLU A 515 -4.89 17.26 3.50
N LEU A 516 -4.00 16.67 2.68
CA LEU A 516 -3.77 17.15 1.32
C LEU A 516 -5.07 17.21 0.53
N THR A 517 -5.88 16.14 0.57
CA THR A 517 -7.18 16.07 -0.11
C THR A 517 -8.15 17.11 0.46
N ARG A 518 -8.25 17.25 1.77
CA ARG A 518 -9.11 18.22 2.42
C ARG A 518 -8.78 19.66 1.99
N ARG A 519 -7.49 20.01 1.93
CA ARG A 519 -7.06 21.33 1.44
C ARG A 519 -7.38 21.56 -0.03
N GLN A 520 -7.29 20.53 -0.86
CA GLN A 520 -7.65 20.63 -2.28
C GLN A 520 -9.13 20.99 -2.51
N PHE A 521 -10.01 20.55 -1.63
CA PHE A 521 -11.45 20.70 -1.79
C PHE A 521 -12.06 21.80 -0.90
N CYS A 522 -11.52 22.01 0.31
CA CYS A 522 -12.20 22.78 1.35
C CYS A 522 -11.46 24.05 1.79
N VAL A 523 -10.20 24.30 1.39
CA VAL A 523 -9.40 25.43 1.87
C VAL A 523 -8.98 26.35 0.73
N PRO A 524 -9.85 27.31 0.31
CA PRO A 524 -9.57 28.19 -0.84
C PRO A 524 -8.30 29.04 -0.70
N THR A 525 -7.86 29.29 0.54
CA THR A 525 -6.65 30.06 0.84
C THR A 525 -5.36 29.24 0.80
N SER A 526 -5.47 27.90 0.73
CA SER A 526 -4.29 27.04 0.62
C SER A 526 -3.74 27.04 -0.82
N PRO A 527 -2.42 27.05 -1.01
CA PRO A 527 -1.80 26.81 -2.31
C PRO A 527 -2.26 25.51 -2.98
N LEU A 528 -2.63 24.50 -2.18
CA LEU A 528 -3.13 23.20 -2.65
C LEU A 528 -4.55 23.24 -3.22
N TYR A 529 -5.32 24.31 -3.01
CA TYR A 529 -6.70 24.37 -3.47
C TYR A 529 -6.81 24.18 -4.99
N SER A 530 -7.72 23.32 -5.42
CA SER A 530 -7.94 22.91 -6.82
C SER A 530 -6.78 22.17 -7.50
N THR A 531 -5.70 21.82 -6.80
CA THR A 531 -4.68 20.90 -7.29
C THR A 531 -5.21 19.46 -7.35
N ARG A 532 -4.43 18.50 -7.84
CA ARG A 532 -4.87 17.11 -7.98
C ARG A 532 -3.83 16.14 -7.44
N LEU A 533 -4.16 15.36 -6.42
CA LEU A 533 -3.39 14.15 -6.13
C LEU A 533 -3.56 13.16 -7.30
N LEU A 534 -2.45 12.55 -7.71
CA LEU A 534 -2.37 11.64 -8.85
C LEU A 534 -2.18 10.19 -8.42
N ALA A 535 -1.27 9.96 -7.49
CA ALA A 535 -0.94 8.62 -7.00
C ALA A 535 -0.32 8.67 -5.60
N PHE A 536 -0.46 7.55 -4.87
CA PHE A 536 0.26 7.25 -3.64
C PHE A 536 1.07 5.98 -3.85
N VAL A 537 2.39 6.08 -3.73
CA VAL A 537 3.32 5.01 -4.06
C VAL A 537 4.30 4.79 -2.90
N HIS A 538 4.07 3.73 -2.12
CA HIS A 538 4.78 3.44 -0.87
C HIS A 538 4.55 4.53 0.18
N ASP A 539 5.44 5.50 0.30
CA ASP A 539 5.44 6.68 1.19
C ASP A 539 5.53 8.01 0.42
N GLU A 540 5.49 7.95 -0.92
CA GLU A 540 5.54 9.08 -1.84
C GLU A 540 4.13 9.47 -2.31
N TRP A 541 3.76 10.73 -2.16
CA TRP A 541 2.58 11.31 -2.77
C TRP A 541 2.96 12.07 -4.04
N LEU A 542 2.19 11.83 -5.10
CA LEU A 542 2.30 12.54 -6.37
C LEU A 542 1.13 13.49 -6.54
N LEU A 543 1.44 14.74 -6.91
CA LEU A 543 0.47 15.81 -7.10
C LEU A 543 0.71 16.51 -8.44
N GLU A 544 -0.36 16.90 -9.12
CA GLU A 544 -0.33 17.72 -10.31
C GLU A 544 -0.64 19.17 -9.95
N ALA A 545 0.24 20.09 -10.38
CA ALA A 545 0.12 21.53 -10.11
C ALA A 545 0.40 22.37 -11.36
N PRO A 546 -0.22 23.56 -11.48
CA PRO A 546 0.20 24.56 -12.48
C PRO A 546 1.67 24.89 -12.33
N GLU A 547 2.42 24.96 -13.46
CA GLU A 547 3.87 25.11 -13.44
C GLU A 547 4.31 26.45 -12.82
N ASP A 548 3.56 27.52 -13.05
CA ASP A 548 3.84 28.86 -12.53
C ASP A 548 3.72 28.98 -10.99
N ARG A 549 3.02 28.04 -10.35
CA ARG A 549 2.82 28.00 -8.89
C ARG A 549 3.48 26.79 -8.23
N ALA A 550 4.26 26.02 -8.98
CA ALA A 550 4.75 24.72 -8.54
C ALA A 550 5.63 24.79 -7.28
N ASP A 551 6.48 25.80 -7.14
CA ASP A 551 7.33 26.01 -5.96
C ASP A 551 6.51 26.22 -4.68
N GLU A 552 5.55 27.14 -4.70
CA GLU A 552 4.64 27.42 -3.58
C GLU A 552 3.85 26.19 -3.16
N ILE A 553 3.32 25.45 -4.15
CA ILE A 553 2.54 24.22 -3.93
C ILE A 553 3.42 23.11 -3.37
N ALA A 554 4.67 22.99 -3.86
CA ALA A 554 5.62 21.99 -3.37
C ALA A 554 6.00 22.23 -1.90
N GLN A 555 6.23 23.48 -1.52
CA GLN A 555 6.52 23.85 -0.12
C GLN A 555 5.33 23.55 0.80
N GLU A 556 4.11 23.91 0.38
CA GLU A 556 2.91 23.61 1.15
C GLU A 556 2.66 22.11 1.26
N MET A 557 2.89 21.34 0.19
CA MET A 557 2.76 19.88 0.21
C MET A 557 3.73 19.25 1.22
N SER A 558 5.01 19.64 1.19
CA SER A 558 6.00 19.19 2.16
C SER A 558 5.60 19.53 3.59
N HIS A 559 5.16 20.77 3.83
CA HIS A 559 4.72 21.23 5.14
C HIS A 559 3.52 20.44 5.67
N VAL A 560 2.52 20.17 4.86
CA VAL A 560 1.35 19.36 5.24
C VAL A 560 1.79 17.93 5.56
N MET A 561 2.61 17.32 4.70
CA MET A 561 3.10 15.96 4.91
C MET A 561 3.89 15.85 6.22
N GLU A 562 4.81 16.76 6.48
CA GLU A 562 5.56 16.81 7.74
C GLU A 562 4.66 17.01 8.96
N THR A 563 3.74 17.97 8.90
CA THR A 563 2.86 18.31 10.02
C THR A 563 1.98 17.13 10.41
N GLU A 564 1.37 16.48 9.44
CA GLU A 564 0.45 15.38 9.72
C GLU A 564 1.20 14.11 10.15
N PHE A 565 2.30 13.77 9.51
CA PHE A 565 3.08 12.59 9.88
C PHE A 565 3.70 12.74 11.27
N ASN A 566 4.21 13.93 11.60
CA ASN A 566 4.90 14.19 12.87
C ASN A 566 3.96 14.14 14.10
N LYS A 567 2.64 14.15 13.92
CA LYS A 567 1.67 13.80 14.98
C LYS A 567 1.86 12.35 15.46
N PHE A 568 2.36 11.46 14.59
CA PHE A 568 2.62 10.05 14.90
C PHE A 568 4.03 9.81 15.43
N VAL A 569 4.97 10.70 15.17
CA VAL A 569 6.38 10.60 15.59
C VAL A 569 6.89 11.88 16.28
N PRO A 570 6.21 12.38 17.33
CA PRO A 570 6.54 13.66 17.96
C PRO A 570 7.92 13.69 18.62
N ASP A 571 8.43 12.54 19.08
CA ASP A 571 9.75 12.44 19.74
C ASP A 571 10.90 12.22 18.73
N CYS A 572 10.56 11.90 17.47
CA CYS A 572 11.53 11.70 16.39
C CYS A 572 10.95 12.18 15.05
N PRO A 573 10.75 13.50 14.87
CA PRO A 573 10.08 14.06 13.69
C PRO A 573 10.87 13.80 12.41
N THR A 574 10.15 13.48 11.32
CA THR A 574 10.72 13.32 9.97
C THR A 574 10.47 14.57 9.12
N ARG A 575 11.17 14.63 7.98
CA ARG A 575 10.97 15.63 6.94
C ARG A 575 10.40 14.99 5.68
N ALA A 576 9.75 15.81 4.88
CA ALA A 576 9.26 15.44 3.57
C ALA A 576 9.91 16.35 2.50
N GLU A 577 10.49 15.76 1.48
CA GLU A 577 11.21 16.49 0.44
C GLU A 577 10.44 16.44 -0.88
N ALA A 578 10.12 17.60 -1.43
CA ALA A 578 9.42 17.71 -2.70
C ALA A 578 10.40 17.85 -3.87
N THR A 579 10.03 17.24 -5.00
CA THR A 579 10.72 17.34 -6.28
C THR A 579 9.72 17.68 -7.36
N ILE A 580 10.04 18.64 -8.22
CA ILE A 580 9.19 19.03 -9.35
C ILE A 580 9.74 18.40 -10.63
N MET A 581 8.85 17.86 -11.49
CA MET A 581 9.25 17.24 -12.74
C MET A 581 8.13 17.34 -13.80
N ARG A 582 8.49 17.35 -15.08
CA ARG A 582 7.52 17.34 -16.18
C ARG A 582 7.06 15.95 -16.59
N ARG A 583 7.69 14.94 -16.02
CA ARG A 583 7.44 13.53 -16.30
C ARG A 583 7.82 12.72 -15.06
N TRP A 584 6.99 11.80 -14.62
CA TRP A 584 7.32 11.05 -13.41
C TRP A 584 8.63 10.27 -13.58
N SER A 585 9.62 10.59 -12.79
CA SER A 585 10.93 9.91 -12.83
C SER A 585 11.49 9.69 -11.44
N LYS A 586 11.98 8.48 -11.19
CA LYS A 586 12.68 8.17 -9.94
C LYS A 586 14.09 8.77 -9.87
N LYS A 587 14.62 9.28 -10.98
CA LYS A 587 15.92 9.95 -11.07
C LYS A 587 15.84 11.43 -10.71
N ALA A 588 14.62 11.98 -10.68
CA ALA A 588 14.40 13.38 -10.35
C ALA A 588 14.93 13.71 -8.95
N LYS A 589 15.50 14.91 -8.84
CA LYS A 589 16.06 15.44 -7.60
C LYS A 589 15.57 16.88 -7.42
N PRO A 590 15.44 17.35 -6.18
CA PRO A 590 15.15 18.76 -5.93
C PRO A 590 16.15 19.64 -6.69
N THR A 591 15.63 20.50 -7.56
CA THR A 591 16.43 21.43 -8.38
C THR A 591 15.97 22.83 -8.06
N PHE A 592 16.93 23.73 -7.83
CA PHE A 592 16.64 25.11 -7.43
C PHE A 592 17.21 26.08 -8.47
N ASN A 593 16.48 27.16 -8.70
CA ASN A 593 16.98 28.29 -9.50
C ASN A 593 17.89 29.19 -8.65
N THR A 594 18.39 30.26 -9.25
CA THR A 594 19.28 31.26 -8.60
C THR A 594 18.59 32.02 -7.45
N GLU A 595 17.27 32.04 -7.39
CA GLU A 595 16.47 32.64 -6.33
C GLU A 595 16.15 31.67 -5.20
N GLY A 596 16.60 30.41 -5.29
CA GLY A 596 16.33 29.37 -4.30
C GLY A 596 14.93 28.72 -4.42
N LYS A 597 14.19 28.95 -5.51
CA LYS A 597 12.90 28.32 -5.77
C LYS A 597 13.07 26.96 -6.43
N LEU A 598 12.23 26.02 -6.06
CA LEU A 598 12.14 24.72 -6.73
C LEU A 598 11.67 24.91 -8.17
N ILE A 599 12.36 24.29 -9.09
CA ILE A 599 12.04 24.27 -10.52
C ILE A 599 11.96 22.84 -11.03
N PRO A 600 11.29 22.59 -12.19
CA PRO A 600 11.25 21.25 -12.77
C PRO A 600 12.65 20.71 -13.02
N TRP A 601 12.89 19.49 -12.49
CA TRP A 601 14.10 18.73 -12.78
C TRP A 601 14.11 18.31 -14.26
N GLU A 602 15.26 18.46 -14.90
CA GLU A 602 15.51 17.97 -16.25
C GLU A 602 16.48 16.80 -16.20
N PRO A 603 16.29 15.72 -17.04
CA PRO A 603 17.10 14.50 -17.02
C PRO A 603 18.54 14.68 -17.50
#